data_2e6a4d2c541934eb008b7a6a978dfd84
#
_entry.id   2e6a4d2c541934eb008b7a6a978dfd84
#
_cell.length_a   1.000
_cell.length_b   1.000
_cell.length_c   1.000
_cell.angle_alpha   90.00
_cell.angle_beta   90.00
_cell.angle_gamma   90.00
#
_symmetry.space_group_name_H-M   'P 1'
#
loop_
_entity.id
_entity.type
_entity.pdbx_description
1 polymer ?
#
loop_
_entity_poly.entity_id
_entity_poly.type
_entity_poly.pdbx_seq_one_letter_code
_entity_poly.pdbx_strand_id
1 'polypeptide(L)'
;MTRLMTAFAALVIVGGLSAQAQQNQPAASHSHTSADQNPAGQDYMQAMQRMQQNMPKQMTGDADRDFAMMMLPHHQSAVDMAKAELQHGKDPTLRKMAEDIVRSQEKEISELSEWLGKHPK
;
A
#
# COMPACT_ATOMS: atom_id res chain seq x y z
N MET A 1 53.08 34.58 37.22
CA MET A 1 52.57 34.25 38.57
C MET A 1 51.21 34.87 38.71
N THR A 2 50.15 34.24 38.78
CA THR A 2 48.89 34.51 39.46
C THR A 2 47.83 33.57 38.93
N ARG A 3 47.46 32.59 39.74
CA ARG A 3 46.41 31.59 39.48
C ARG A 3 45.06 32.28 39.65
N LEU A 4 44.18 32.10 38.65
CA LEU A 4 42.80 32.47 38.82
C LEU A 4 41.97 31.15 38.74
N MET A 5 41.48 30.73 39.90
CA MET A 5 40.50 29.64 40.03
C MET A 5 39.11 30.17 39.69
N THR A 6 38.50 29.67 38.66
CA THR A 6 37.06 29.85 38.41
C THR A 6 36.32 28.60 38.77
N ALA A 7 35.42 28.72 39.75
CA ALA A 7 34.55 27.68 40.24
C ALA A 7 33.44 27.41 39.21
N PHE A 8 33.30 26.17 38.81
CA PHE A 8 32.14 25.68 38.03
C PHE A 8 31.03 25.26 38.99
N ALA A 9 29.95 26.02 38.97
CA ALA A 9 28.71 25.63 39.65
C ALA A 9 28.00 24.54 38.82
N ALA A 10 27.82 23.37 39.40
CA ALA A 10 27.06 22.29 38.81
C ALA A 10 25.56 22.59 38.96
N LEU A 11 24.88 22.83 37.82
CA LEU A 11 23.44 22.94 37.74
C LEU A 11 22.87 21.52 37.54
N VAL A 12 22.28 20.97 38.57
CA VAL A 12 21.52 19.68 38.49
C VAL A 12 20.17 20.00 37.89
N ILE A 13 19.98 19.63 36.61
CA ILE A 13 18.67 19.64 35.97
C ILE A 13 18.01 18.31 36.27
N VAL A 14 17.01 18.33 37.17
CA VAL A 14 16.09 17.22 37.38
C VAL A 14 15.18 17.13 36.16
N GLY A 15 15.53 16.27 35.24
CA GLY A 15 14.71 15.96 34.06
C GLY A 15 13.45 15.17 34.48
N GLY A 16 12.31 15.85 34.44
CA GLY A 16 11.01 15.18 34.61
C GLY A 16 10.79 14.15 33.50
N LEU A 17 10.51 12.90 33.90
CA LEU A 17 10.01 11.84 33.04
C LEU A 17 8.62 12.25 32.54
N SER A 18 8.54 12.81 31.34
CA SER A 18 7.28 12.95 30.63
C SER A 18 6.87 11.57 30.12
N ALA A 19 6.00 10.90 30.83
CA ALA A 19 5.29 9.75 30.33
C ALA A 19 4.46 10.20 29.11
N GLN A 20 4.93 9.91 27.91
CA GLN A 20 4.11 10.02 26.72
C GLN A 20 3.02 8.94 26.81
N ALA A 21 1.83 9.40 27.16
CA ALA A 21 0.65 8.60 27.00
C ALA A 21 0.51 8.28 25.52
N GLN A 22 0.76 7.02 25.19
CA GLN A 22 0.46 6.44 23.88
C GLN A 22 -1.06 6.55 23.72
N GLN A 23 -1.50 7.57 22.98
CA GLN A 23 -2.90 7.70 22.61
C GLN A 23 -3.24 6.49 21.75
N ASN A 24 -3.95 5.58 22.37
CA ASN A 24 -4.63 4.48 21.71
C ASN A 24 -5.71 5.11 20.83
N GLN A 25 -5.37 5.48 19.59
CA GLN A 25 -6.38 5.87 18.63
C GLN A 25 -7.25 4.64 18.39
N PRO A 26 -8.56 4.71 18.69
CA PRO A 26 -9.46 3.65 18.27
C PRO A 26 -9.33 3.56 16.76
N ALA A 27 -9.09 2.35 16.26
CA ALA A 27 -9.18 2.06 14.84
C ALA A 27 -10.45 2.72 14.32
N ALA A 28 -10.31 3.70 13.43
CA ALA A 28 -11.43 4.33 12.80
C ALA A 28 -12.23 3.21 12.13
N SER A 29 -13.35 2.85 12.72
CA SER A 29 -14.35 2.03 12.05
C SER A 29 -14.76 2.84 10.84
N HIS A 30 -14.26 2.46 9.67
CA HIS A 30 -14.72 3.01 8.42
C HIS A 30 -16.21 2.70 8.34
N SER A 31 -17.02 3.69 8.70
CA SER A 31 -18.45 3.65 8.45
C SER A 31 -18.60 3.44 6.95
N HIS A 32 -19.10 2.28 6.54
CA HIS A 32 -19.49 2.00 5.18
C HIS A 32 -20.57 3.01 4.81
N THR A 33 -20.14 4.12 4.18
CA THR A 33 -21.02 5.19 3.73
C THR A 33 -21.70 4.73 2.46
N SER A 34 -22.76 5.43 2.07
CA SER A 34 -23.58 5.20 0.85
C SER A 34 -22.76 5.03 -0.44
N ALA A 35 -21.46 5.35 -0.44
CA ALA A 35 -20.55 5.11 -1.55
C ALA A 35 -20.37 3.61 -1.86
N ASP A 36 -20.43 2.74 -0.84
CA ASP A 36 -20.29 1.28 -1.01
C ASP A 36 -21.54 0.64 -1.66
N GLN A 37 -22.61 1.39 -1.81
CA GLN A 37 -23.87 0.91 -2.37
C GLN A 37 -24.02 1.22 -3.87
N ASN A 38 -23.13 2.05 -4.45
CA ASN A 38 -23.19 2.30 -5.89
C ASN A 38 -22.39 1.22 -6.65
N PRO A 39 -22.75 0.90 -7.90
CA PRO A 39 -22.11 -0.17 -8.67
C PRO A 39 -20.60 0.01 -8.81
N ALA A 40 -20.10 1.22 -9.03
CA ALA A 40 -18.68 1.49 -9.15
C ALA A 40 -17.94 1.21 -7.85
N GLY A 41 -18.50 1.64 -6.70
CA GLY A 41 -17.93 1.36 -5.38
C GLY A 41 -17.84 -0.14 -5.10
N GLN A 42 -18.86 -0.90 -5.48
CA GLN A 42 -18.87 -2.36 -5.35
C GLN A 42 -17.76 -3.01 -6.19
N ASP A 43 -17.59 -2.57 -7.45
CA ASP A 43 -16.56 -3.11 -8.33
C ASP A 43 -15.15 -2.81 -7.81
N TYR A 44 -14.91 -1.59 -7.30
CA TYR A 44 -13.62 -1.23 -6.66
C TYR A 44 -13.34 -2.08 -5.41
N MET A 45 -14.33 -2.23 -4.53
CA MET A 45 -14.18 -3.04 -3.32
C MET A 45 -13.94 -4.51 -3.65
N GLN A 46 -14.62 -5.04 -4.68
CA GLN A 46 -14.41 -6.41 -5.13
C GLN A 46 -13.01 -6.61 -5.71
N ALA A 47 -12.48 -5.66 -6.49
CA ALA A 47 -11.12 -5.69 -7.00
C ALA A 47 -10.09 -5.76 -5.85
N MET A 48 -10.25 -4.91 -4.82
CA MET A 48 -9.40 -4.91 -3.63
C MET A 48 -9.49 -6.23 -2.84
N GLN A 49 -10.69 -6.79 -2.69
CA GLN A 49 -10.89 -8.05 -1.99
C GLN A 49 -10.21 -9.21 -2.73
N ARG A 50 -10.35 -9.29 -4.06
CA ARG A 50 -9.65 -10.28 -4.88
C ARG A 50 -8.14 -10.18 -4.76
N MET A 51 -7.60 -8.95 -4.75
CA MET A 51 -6.18 -8.73 -4.52
C MET A 51 -5.73 -9.34 -3.20
N GLN A 52 -6.41 -9.00 -2.10
CA GLN A 52 -6.07 -9.50 -0.76
C GLN A 52 -6.13 -11.03 -0.68
N GLN A 53 -7.12 -11.66 -1.30
CA GLN A 53 -7.28 -13.11 -1.32
C GLN A 53 -6.16 -13.81 -2.10
N ASN A 54 -5.63 -13.16 -3.13
CA ASN A 54 -4.62 -13.72 -4.03
C ASN A 54 -3.18 -13.34 -3.65
N MET A 55 -3.00 -12.44 -2.68
CA MET A 55 -1.66 -12.10 -2.17
C MET A 55 -1.00 -13.31 -1.51
N PRO A 56 0.31 -13.53 -1.75
CA PRO A 56 1.05 -14.61 -1.10
C PRO A 56 0.97 -14.49 0.42
N LYS A 57 0.68 -15.58 1.10
CA LYS A 57 0.62 -15.62 2.56
C LYS A 57 2.01 -15.69 3.20
N GLN A 58 3.01 -16.13 2.46
CA GLN A 58 4.39 -16.26 2.89
C GLN A 58 5.33 -15.93 1.74
N MET A 59 6.46 -15.31 2.08
CA MET A 59 7.54 -15.06 1.13
C MET A 59 8.42 -16.30 1.00
N THR A 60 9.03 -16.47 -0.18
CA THR A 60 9.91 -17.60 -0.48
C THR A 60 11.33 -17.38 0.01
N GLY A 61 11.73 -16.10 0.20
CA GLY A 61 13.10 -15.68 0.48
C GLY A 61 13.92 -15.39 -0.78
N ASP A 62 13.39 -15.66 -1.95
CA ASP A 62 13.96 -15.25 -3.24
C ASP A 62 13.29 -13.93 -3.67
N ALA A 63 14.08 -12.87 -3.76
CA ALA A 63 13.56 -11.52 -4.01
C ALA A 63 12.86 -11.38 -5.36
N ASP A 64 13.38 -12.02 -6.41
CA ASP A 64 12.80 -11.94 -7.75
C ASP A 64 11.47 -12.68 -7.81
N ARG A 65 11.42 -13.85 -7.19
CA ARG A 65 10.20 -14.64 -7.09
C ARG A 65 9.15 -13.95 -6.23
N ASP A 66 9.53 -13.44 -5.07
CA ASP A 66 8.64 -12.73 -4.15
C ASP A 66 8.05 -11.47 -4.83
N PHE A 67 8.88 -10.72 -5.57
CA PHE A 67 8.42 -9.61 -6.38
C PHE A 67 7.36 -10.04 -7.39
N ALA A 68 7.64 -11.06 -8.20
CA ALA A 68 6.71 -11.51 -9.23
C ALA A 68 5.38 -12.04 -8.63
N MET A 69 5.46 -12.78 -7.52
CA MET A 69 4.29 -13.30 -6.81
C MET A 69 3.41 -12.19 -6.21
N MET A 70 4.00 -11.09 -5.75
CA MET A 70 3.25 -9.95 -5.22
C MET A 70 2.68 -9.06 -6.31
N MET A 71 3.47 -8.81 -7.36
CA MET A 71 3.05 -7.91 -8.44
C MET A 71 1.91 -8.48 -9.29
N LEU A 72 1.83 -9.80 -9.45
CA LEU A 72 0.79 -10.43 -10.24
C LEU A 72 -0.63 -10.10 -9.74
N PRO A 73 -1.02 -10.36 -8.47
CA PRO A 73 -2.33 -9.98 -7.96
C PRO A 73 -2.53 -8.46 -7.87
N HIS A 74 -1.47 -7.70 -7.67
CA HIS A 74 -1.52 -6.23 -7.65
C HIS A 74 -1.93 -5.69 -9.04
N HIS A 75 -1.28 -6.17 -10.10
CA HIS A 75 -1.60 -5.78 -11.48
C HIS A 75 -3.01 -6.21 -11.87
N GLN A 76 -3.41 -7.43 -11.49
CA GLN A 76 -4.77 -7.90 -11.76
C GLN A 76 -5.81 -6.98 -11.12
N SER A 77 -5.60 -6.56 -9.88
CA SER A 77 -6.49 -5.61 -9.20
C SER A 77 -6.52 -4.25 -9.89
N ALA A 78 -5.38 -3.76 -10.37
CA ALA A 78 -5.32 -2.49 -11.09
C ALA A 78 -6.09 -2.55 -12.42
N VAL A 79 -6.01 -3.67 -13.14
CA VAL A 79 -6.82 -3.92 -14.35
C VAL A 79 -8.31 -3.95 -14.02
N ASP A 80 -8.70 -4.63 -12.95
CA ASP A 80 -10.10 -4.69 -12.51
C ASP A 80 -10.63 -3.30 -12.15
N MET A 81 -9.86 -2.48 -11.41
CA MET A 81 -10.22 -1.09 -11.09
C MET A 81 -10.30 -0.22 -12.34
N ALA A 82 -9.38 -0.38 -13.29
CA ALA A 82 -9.40 0.34 -14.56
C ALA A 82 -10.64 -0.01 -15.40
N LYS A 83 -11.04 -1.29 -15.42
CA LYS A 83 -12.28 -1.73 -16.08
C LYS A 83 -13.53 -1.13 -15.40
N ALA A 84 -13.54 -1.01 -14.07
CA ALA A 84 -14.61 -0.33 -13.36
C ALA A 84 -14.69 1.17 -13.73
N GLU A 85 -13.54 1.85 -13.82
CA GLU A 85 -13.50 3.25 -14.31
C GLU A 85 -14.05 3.36 -15.73
N LEU A 86 -13.69 2.47 -16.64
CA LEU A 86 -14.20 2.46 -18.00
C LEU A 86 -15.72 2.20 -18.07
N GLN A 87 -16.27 1.48 -17.13
CA GLN A 87 -17.70 1.18 -17.06
C GLN A 87 -18.51 2.32 -16.45
N HIS A 88 -18.01 2.96 -15.39
CA HIS A 88 -18.77 3.90 -14.56
C HIS A 88 -18.29 5.34 -14.64
N GLY A 89 -17.00 5.55 -14.88
CA GLY A 89 -16.36 6.85 -14.92
C GLY A 89 -16.78 7.68 -16.15
N LYS A 90 -16.78 9.01 -15.96
CA LYS A 90 -17.21 9.96 -17.01
C LYS A 90 -16.11 10.92 -17.40
N ASP A 91 -15.06 11.06 -16.59
CA ASP A 91 -13.96 11.96 -16.88
C ASP A 91 -13.10 11.41 -18.02
N PRO A 92 -12.92 12.16 -19.13
CA PRO A 92 -12.20 11.64 -20.29
C PRO A 92 -10.71 11.39 -20.01
N THR A 93 -10.10 12.12 -19.09
CA THR A 93 -8.69 11.95 -18.71
C THR A 93 -8.49 10.66 -17.93
N LEU A 94 -9.37 10.40 -16.93
CA LEU A 94 -9.31 9.18 -16.14
C LEU A 94 -9.67 7.95 -16.97
N ARG A 95 -10.64 8.05 -17.85
CA ARG A 95 -10.97 6.98 -18.80
C ARG A 95 -9.80 6.62 -19.70
N LYS A 96 -9.12 7.65 -20.28
CA LYS A 96 -7.90 7.43 -21.09
C LYS A 96 -6.79 6.75 -20.28
N MET A 97 -6.58 7.18 -19.05
CA MET A 97 -5.62 6.55 -18.14
C MET A 97 -5.99 5.09 -17.86
N ALA A 98 -7.25 4.80 -17.64
CA ALA A 98 -7.74 3.43 -17.40
C ALA A 98 -7.51 2.52 -18.62
N GLU A 99 -7.73 3.01 -19.86
CA GLU A 99 -7.41 2.26 -21.09
C GLU A 99 -5.91 1.92 -21.18
N ASP A 100 -5.06 2.89 -20.83
CA ASP A 100 -3.59 2.70 -20.86
C ASP A 100 -3.16 1.70 -19.77
N ILE A 101 -3.76 1.75 -18.58
CA ILE A 101 -3.53 0.79 -17.49
C ILE A 101 -3.92 -0.62 -17.94
N VAL A 102 -5.10 -0.81 -18.48
CA VAL A 102 -5.55 -2.15 -18.96
C VAL A 102 -4.52 -2.71 -19.93
N ARG A 103 -4.16 -1.94 -20.96
CA ARG A 103 -3.23 -2.40 -22.01
C ARG A 103 -1.84 -2.74 -21.47
N SER A 104 -1.26 -1.87 -20.63
CA SER A 104 0.10 -2.07 -20.12
C SER A 104 0.16 -3.21 -19.11
N GLN A 105 -0.80 -3.26 -18.20
CA GLN A 105 -0.77 -4.23 -17.11
C GLN A 105 -1.21 -5.62 -17.54
N GLU A 106 -2.10 -5.79 -18.52
CA GLU A 106 -2.39 -7.10 -19.10
C GLU A 106 -1.14 -7.72 -19.73
N LYS A 107 -0.29 -6.91 -20.37
CA LYS A 107 1.00 -7.36 -20.89
C LYS A 107 1.93 -7.79 -19.75
N GLU A 108 2.08 -6.97 -18.71
CA GLU A 108 2.95 -7.27 -17.57
C GLU A 108 2.47 -8.49 -16.77
N ILE A 109 1.15 -8.70 -16.63
CA ILE A 109 0.56 -9.91 -16.05
C ILE A 109 0.99 -11.16 -16.82
N SER A 110 0.98 -11.09 -18.15
CA SER A 110 1.45 -12.19 -18.98
C SER A 110 2.94 -12.48 -18.77
N GLU A 111 3.78 -11.44 -18.74
CA GLU A 111 5.22 -11.55 -18.53
C GLU A 111 5.57 -12.10 -17.15
N LEU A 112 4.91 -11.62 -16.07
CA LEU A 112 5.08 -12.11 -14.71
C LEU A 112 4.65 -13.59 -14.58
N SER A 113 3.52 -13.95 -15.19
CA SER A 113 3.00 -15.31 -15.18
C SER A 113 3.94 -16.28 -15.91
N GLU A 114 4.46 -15.86 -17.06
CA GLU A 114 5.43 -16.66 -17.83
C GLU A 114 6.74 -16.84 -17.05
N TRP A 115 7.22 -15.75 -16.42
CA TRP A 115 8.43 -15.80 -15.60
C TRP A 115 8.27 -16.79 -14.43
N LEU A 116 7.16 -16.69 -13.69
CA LEU A 116 6.86 -17.60 -12.58
C LEU A 116 6.75 -19.06 -13.03
N GLY A 117 6.20 -19.30 -14.21
CA GLY A 117 6.11 -20.65 -14.80
C GLY A 117 7.46 -21.25 -15.16
N LYS A 118 8.43 -20.41 -15.58
CA LYS A 118 9.81 -20.83 -15.90
C LYS A 118 10.71 -20.98 -14.68
N HIS A 119 10.33 -20.44 -13.52
CA HIS A 119 11.10 -20.45 -12.28
C HIS A 119 10.27 -21.11 -11.16
N PRO A 120 9.98 -22.43 -11.26
CA PRO A 120 9.29 -23.18 -10.20
C PRO A 120 10.13 -23.20 -8.93
N LYS A 121 9.49 -23.51 -7.76
CA LYS A 121 10.18 -23.64 -6.46
C LYS A 121 11.23 -24.74 -6.50
#